data_3f32dc560e93bf6fdc0c9d63e755ca14
#
_entry.id   3f32dc560e93bf6fdc0c9d63e755ca14
#
_cell.length_a   1.000
_cell.length_b   1.000
_cell.length_c   1.000
_cell.angle_alpha   90.00
_cell.angle_beta   90.00
_cell.angle_gamma   90.00
#
_symmetry.space_group_name_H-M   'P 1'
#
loop_
_entity.id
_entity.type
_entity.pdbx_description
1 polymer ?
#
loop_
_entity_poly.entity_id
_entity_poly.type
_entity_poly.pdbx_seq_one_letter_code
_entity_poly.pdbx_strand_id
1 'polypeptide(L)'
;AFDGRSSRPYNLQPDPALINFRNLSFEFIPDKETQTARIVTVPKLAGISFPETIPLGRGGCGDWKTSIGFQLKDLGKGRKRVTFTGKLPAACGPKNFNVIALEPNEYLERLFRALWERDGRTWTGHVVSGNVPKDAQRRFSRVSQPLGEVVALTNKWSNNLMARHIFLSLGADRVREAFNEAQKNEPSTGKLKSAGKAAARAELVFPRGATLEDARAALDEWLQSKGITSQEIWIDNGSGLSRETRVTGRAMTQLLAAGWSGPYMPEYLASMPISGRDGTMAKRKVAEERGRIKTGFLSDVRSIGGFIQAQNGQRYAVYASVRGAKNVPNGIPFLNIVIDWVYDYSENKTR
;
A
#
# COMPACT_ATOMS: atom_id res chain seq x y z
N ALA A 1 6.33 -3.53 -14.21
CA ALA A 1 6.07 -4.32 -12.99
C ALA A 1 7.40 -4.87 -12.45
N PHE A 2 7.59 -4.88 -11.13
CA PHE A 2 8.83 -5.28 -10.47
C PHE A 2 9.29 -6.73 -10.81
N ASP A 3 8.35 -7.64 -10.92
CA ASP A 3 8.57 -9.07 -11.17
C ASP A 3 7.95 -9.57 -12.48
N GLY A 4 7.60 -8.66 -13.39
CA GLY A 4 6.94 -8.97 -14.66
C GLY A 4 5.43 -9.27 -14.56
N ARG A 5 4.84 -9.24 -13.36
CA ARG A 5 3.43 -9.59 -13.12
C ARG A 5 2.56 -8.34 -13.00
N SER A 6 2.32 -7.65 -14.10
CA SER A 6 1.60 -6.37 -14.15
C SER A 6 0.15 -6.44 -13.60
N SER A 7 -0.51 -7.59 -13.74
CA SER A 7 -1.88 -7.80 -13.24
C SER A 7 -2.00 -7.98 -11.73
N ARG A 8 -0.88 -8.03 -11.01
CA ARG A 8 -0.91 -8.19 -9.55
C ARG A 8 -1.06 -6.83 -8.86
N PRO A 9 -1.99 -6.69 -7.87
CA PRO A 9 -2.25 -5.43 -7.19
C PRO A 9 -1.03 -4.78 -6.54
N TYR A 10 -0.06 -5.57 -6.04
CA TYR A 10 1.14 -5.05 -5.41
C TYR A 10 2.12 -4.35 -6.38
N ASN A 11 1.94 -4.54 -7.69
CA ASN A 11 2.73 -3.90 -8.74
C ASN A 11 2.12 -2.61 -9.30
N LEU A 12 0.94 -2.20 -8.80
CA LEU A 12 0.31 -0.97 -9.23
C LEU A 12 1.22 0.24 -9.04
N GLN A 13 1.17 1.14 -10.01
CA GLN A 13 1.80 2.45 -9.87
C GLN A 13 0.86 3.43 -9.14
N PRO A 14 1.40 4.38 -8.37
CA PRO A 14 0.62 5.49 -7.84
C PRO A 14 -0.11 6.26 -8.94
N ASP A 15 -1.32 6.71 -8.60
CA ASP A 15 -2.19 7.45 -9.50
C ASP A 15 -2.99 8.47 -8.68
N PRO A 16 -3.04 9.76 -9.06
CA PRO A 16 -3.76 10.78 -8.30
C PRO A 16 -5.27 10.54 -8.25
N ALA A 17 -5.83 9.81 -9.21
CA ALA A 17 -7.23 9.42 -9.26
C ALA A 17 -7.44 7.93 -8.94
N LEU A 18 -6.60 7.37 -8.06
CA LEU A 18 -6.71 5.97 -7.67
C LEU A 18 -7.98 5.71 -6.87
N ILE A 19 -8.89 4.92 -7.43
CA ILE A 19 -10.11 4.47 -6.77
C ILE A 19 -10.09 2.95 -6.68
N ASN A 20 -10.44 2.42 -5.51
CA ASN A 20 -10.54 0.97 -5.23
C ASN A 20 -9.31 0.17 -5.71
N PHE A 21 -8.11 0.75 -5.64
CA PHE A 21 -6.87 0.14 -6.16
C PHE A 21 -6.98 -0.35 -7.62
N ARG A 22 -7.85 0.20 -8.45
CA ARG A 22 -8.20 -0.27 -9.80
C ARG A 22 -8.53 -1.76 -9.85
N ASN A 23 -9.06 -2.28 -8.77
CA ASN A 23 -9.25 -3.71 -8.61
C ASN A 23 -10.59 -4.16 -9.20
N LEU A 24 -10.54 -5.18 -10.05
CA LEU A 24 -11.70 -6.01 -10.39
C LEU A 24 -11.76 -7.11 -9.34
N SER A 25 -12.73 -7.00 -8.42
CA SER A 25 -12.93 -7.98 -7.36
C SER A 25 -14.16 -8.84 -7.69
N PHE A 26 -13.92 -10.14 -7.72
CA PHE A 26 -14.97 -11.14 -7.90
C PHE A 26 -15.01 -12.03 -6.67
N GLU A 27 -16.12 -12.04 -5.97
CA GLU A 27 -16.34 -12.97 -4.87
C GLU A 27 -17.01 -14.22 -5.39
N PHE A 28 -16.39 -15.37 -5.17
CA PHE A 28 -16.95 -16.68 -5.42
C PHE A 28 -17.59 -17.20 -4.14
N ILE A 29 -18.91 -17.37 -4.16
CA ILE A 29 -19.70 -17.84 -3.03
C ILE A 29 -20.18 -19.27 -3.37
N PRO A 30 -19.55 -20.31 -2.78
CA PRO A 30 -19.88 -21.68 -3.10
C PRO A 30 -21.28 -22.06 -2.59
N ASP A 31 -22.00 -22.77 -3.45
CA ASP A 31 -23.29 -23.40 -3.18
C ASP A 31 -23.15 -24.90 -3.46
N LYS A 32 -23.24 -25.69 -2.42
CA LYS A 32 -23.05 -27.14 -2.50
C LYS A 32 -24.28 -27.87 -3.08
N GLU A 33 -25.45 -27.27 -3.00
CA GLU A 33 -26.68 -27.86 -3.54
C GLU A 33 -26.65 -27.82 -5.06
N THR A 34 -26.32 -26.67 -5.62
CA THR A 34 -26.22 -26.50 -7.07
C THR A 34 -24.88 -26.93 -7.66
N GLN A 35 -23.92 -27.35 -6.83
CA GLN A 35 -22.54 -27.68 -7.24
C GLN A 35 -21.84 -26.56 -8.02
N THR A 36 -22.19 -25.30 -7.72
CA THR A 36 -21.62 -24.11 -8.36
C THR A 36 -21.16 -23.11 -7.32
N ALA A 37 -20.34 -22.12 -7.72
CA ALA A 37 -20.09 -20.95 -6.94
C ALA A 37 -20.66 -19.71 -7.66
N ARG A 38 -21.53 -18.98 -7.01
CA ARG A 38 -22.08 -17.72 -7.51
C ARG A 38 -21.00 -16.66 -7.51
N ILE A 39 -20.97 -15.82 -8.57
CA ILE A 39 -19.99 -14.74 -8.72
C ILE A 39 -20.67 -13.41 -8.44
N VAL A 40 -20.09 -12.63 -7.53
CA VAL A 40 -20.49 -11.26 -7.23
C VAL A 40 -19.29 -10.33 -7.49
N THR A 41 -19.51 -9.17 -8.05
CA THR A 41 -18.45 -8.16 -8.24
C THR A 41 -18.79 -6.85 -7.54
N VAL A 42 -17.76 -6.26 -6.89
CA VAL A 42 -17.84 -4.96 -6.23
C VAL A 42 -16.54 -4.19 -6.50
N PRO A 43 -16.64 -3.00 -7.11
CA PRO A 43 -17.80 -2.36 -7.68
C PRO A 43 -18.22 -2.97 -9.03
N LYS A 44 -19.47 -2.76 -9.43
CA LYS A 44 -19.87 -2.97 -10.84
C LYS A 44 -19.23 -1.91 -11.71
N LEU A 45 -18.68 -2.33 -12.85
CA LEU A 45 -18.13 -1.43 -13.86
C LEU A 45 -18.99 -1.47 -15.13
N ALA A 46 -19.28 -0.31 -15.69
CA ALA A 46 -20.10 -0.21 -16.90
C ALA A 46 -19.48 -0.96 -18.09
N GLY A 47 -20.30 -1.67 -18.84
CA GLY A 47 -19.89 -2.39 -20.03
C GLY A 47 -19.02 -3.63 -19.79
N ILE A 48 -18.89 -4.12 -18.55
CA ILE A 48 -18.22 -5.39 -18.23
C ILE A 48 -19.25 -6.44 -17.86
N SER A 49 -19.31 -7.52 -18.64
CA SER A 49 -20.10 -8.71 -18.34
C SER A 49 -19.23 -9.84 -17.80
N PHE A 50 -19.79 -10.68 -16.96
CA PHE A 50 -19.12 -11.86 -16.38
C PHE A 50 -20.15 -12.98 -16.17
N PRO A 51 -19.73 -14.25 -16.07
CA PRO A 51 -20.63 -15.36 -15.79
C PRO A 51 -21.22 -15.26 -14.39
N GLU A 52 -22.44 -15.71 -14.20
CA GLU A 52 -23.12 -15.71 -12.89
C GLU A 52 -22.53 -16.72 -11.94
N THR A 53 -22.03 -17.83 -12.48
CA THR A 53 -21.50 -18.95 -11.69
C THR A 53 -20.27 -19.58 -12.34
N ILE A 54 -19.51 -20.32 -11.52
CA ILE A 54 -18.51 -21.30 -11.96
C ILE A 54 -18.75 -22.63 -11.26
N PRO A 55 -18.37 -23.77 -11.85
CA PRO A 55 -18.56 -25.07 -11.22
C PRO A 55 -17.68 -25.26 -10.00
N LEU A 56 -18.16 -26.05 -9.02
CA LEU A 56 -17.34 -26.56 -7.92
C LEU A 56 -16.53 -27.78 -8.39
N GLY A 57 -15.31 -27.90 -7.83
CA GLY A 57 -14.38 -29.00 -8.06
C GLY A 57 -14.13 -29.83 -6.82
N ARG A 58 -13.55 -31.02 -6.99
CA ARG A 58 -13.08 -31.86 -5.89
C ARG A 58 -11.75 -31.35 -5.34
N GLY A 59 -11.40 -31.71 -4.12
CA GLY A 59 -10.12 -31.45 -3.49
C GLY A 59 -10.17 -30.40 -2.36
N GLY A 60 -9.04 -30.23 -1.69
CA GLY A 60 -8.85 -29.24 -0.62
C GLY A 60 -8.76 -27.81 -1.14
N CYS A 61 -9.00 -26.82 -0.27
CA CYS A 61 -8.99 -25.42 -0.68
C CYS A 61 -7.58 -24.90 -1.06
N GLY A 62 -6.53 -25.35 -0.44
CA GLY A 62 -5.13 -25.06 -0.76
C GLY A 62 -4.87 -23.75 -1.49
N ASP A 63 -4.08 -23.79 -2.56
CA ASP A 63 -3.86 -22.65 -3.48
C ASP A 63 -4.95 -22.61 -4.57
N TRP A 64 -6.18 -22.39 -4.14
CA TRP A 64 -7.38 -22.35 -4.99
C TRP A 64 -7.26 -21.41 -6.20
N LYS A 65 -6.45 -20.36 -6.09
CA LYS A 65 -6.28 -19.38 -7.19
C LYS A 65 -5.65 -19.99 -8.43
N THR A 66 -4.85 -21.02 -8.29
CA THR A 66 -4.22 -21.73 -9.42
C THR A 66 -5.21 -22.58 -10.19
N SER A 67 -6.34 -22.96 -9.57
CA SER A 67 -7.40 -23.75 -10.22
C SER A 67 -8.40 -22.89 -11.03
N ILE A 68 -8.27 -21.56 -11.01
CA ILE A 68 -9.15 -20.64 -11.72
C ILE A 68 -8.35 -19.78 -12.68
N GLY A 69 -8.63 -19.92 -13.97
CA GLY A 69 -8.13 -19.00 -15.00
C GLY A 69 -9.04 -17.79 -15.16
N PHE A 70 -8.44 -16.65 -15.48
CA PHE A 70 -9.15 -15.38 -15.74
C PHE A 70 -8.75 -14.84 -17.12
N GLN A 71 -9.73 -14.41 -17.88
CA GLN A 71 -9.51 -13.69 -19.14
C GLN A 71 -10.51 -12.53 -19.26
N LEU A 72 -10.01 -11.38 -19.69
CA LEU A 72 -10.84 -10.21 -20.05
C LEU A 72 -10.72 -10.00 -21.55
N LYS A 73 -11.81 -10.20 -22.31
CA LYS A 73 -11.86 -10.04 -23.76
C LYS A 73 -12.57 -8.73 -24.11
N ASP A 74 -11.98 -7.95 -25.00
CA ASP A 74 -12.64 -6.81 -25.61
C ASP A 74 -13.63 -7.29 -26.69
N LEU A 75 -14.84 -6.78 -26.63
CA LEU A 75 -15.92 -7.08 -27.58
C LEU A 75 -16.22 -5.91 -28.53
N GLY A 76 -15.48 -4.82 -28.42
CA GLY A 76 -15.74 -3.58 -29.14
C GLY A 76 -16.91 -2.76 -28.56
N LYS A 77 -17.04 -1.53 -29.05
CA LYS A 77 -18.10 -0.58 -28.64
C LYS A 77 -18.16 -0.40 -27.11
N GLY A 78 -17.00 -0.32 -26.45
CA GLY A 78 -16.88 -0.14 -25.01
C GLY A 78 -17.28 -1.35 -24.14
N ARG A 79 -17.57 -2.51 -24.76
CA ARG A 79 -17.99 -3.72 -24.04
C ARG A 79 -16.81 -4.67 -23.84
N LYS A 80 -16.71 -5.24 -22.65
CA LYS A 80 -15.76 -6.30 -22.32
C LYS A 80 -16.45 -7.46 -21.64
N ARG A 81 -15.87 -8.66 -21.79
CA ARG A 81 -16.37 -9.88 -21.14
C ARG A 81 -15.26 -10.54 -20.33
N VAL A 82 -15.57 -10.78 -19.06
CA VAL A 82 -14.78 -11.64 -18.19
C VAL A 82 -15.21 -13.09 -18.41
N THR A 83 -14.25 -13.97 -18.54
CA THR A 83 -14.46 -15.42 -18.50
C THR A 83 -13.57 -16.03 -17.42
N PHE A 84 -14.13 -16.99 -16.72
CA PHE A 84 -13.40 -17.84 -15.79
C PHE A 84 -13.34 -19.26 -16.33
N THR A 85 -12.18 -19.89 -16.23
CA THR A 85 -11.98 -21.30 -16.53
C THR A 85 -11.58 -22.04 -15.26
N GLY A 86 -11.79 -23.36 -15.25
CA GLY A 86 -11.49 -24.16 -14.08
C GLY A 86 -12.67 -24.27 -13.10
N LYS A 87 -12.37 -24.66 -11.86
CA LYS A 87 -13.37 -24.97 -10.83
C LYS A 87 -12.90 -24.49 -9.46
N LEU A 88 -13.82 -23.94 -8.65
CA LEU A 88 -13.51 -23.62 -7.25
C LEU A 88 -13.58 -24.93 -6.43
N PRO A 89 -12.54 -25.29 -5.66
CA PRO A 89 -12.63 -26.47 -4.80
C PRO A 89 -13.78 -26.36 -3.80
N ALA A 90 -14.64 -27.39 -3.72
CA ALA A 90 -15.84 -27.40 -2.87
C ALA A 90 -15.55 -27.27 -1.36
N ALA A 91 -14.31 -27.57 -0.96
CA ALA A 91 -13.83 -27.36 0.42
C ALA A 91 -13.55 -25.88 0.74
N CYS A 92 -13.55 -24.98 -0.25
CA CYS A 92 -13.40 -23.55 -0.01
C CYS A 92 -14.71 -22.95 0.52
N GLY A 93 -14.63 -22.02 1.47
CA GLY A 93 -15.64 -21.04 1.73
C GLY A 93 -15.60 -19.91 0.68
N PRO A 94 -16.32 -18.79 0.92
CA PRO A 94 -16.28 -17.61 0.04
C PRO A 94 -14.83 -17.15 -0.23
N LYS A 95 -14.52 -16.79 -1.46
CA LYS A 95 -13.17 -16.42 -1.91
C LYS A 95 -13.20 -15.18 -2.80
N ASN A 96 -12.29 -14.25 -2.54
CA ASN A 96 -12.11 -13.04 -3.36
C ASN A 96 -10.99 -13.24 -4.38
N PHE A 97 -11.35 -13.10 -5.66
CA PHE A 97 -10.43 -13.09 -6.78
C PHE A 97 -10.24 -11.66 -7.25
N ASN A 98 -9.06 -11.12 -6.95
CA ASN A 98 -8.69 -9.74 -7.25
C ASN A 98 -7.70 -9.71 -8.40
N VAL A 99 -7.97 -8.85 -9.40
CA VAL A 99 -7.12 -8.71 -10.57
C VAL A 99 -7.11 -7.26 -11.08
N ILE A 100 -5.95 -6.82 -11.58
CA ILE A 100 -5.80 -5.56 -12.29
C ILE A 100 -5.76 -5.87 -13.78
N ALA A 101 -6.73 -5.38 -14.52
CA ALA A 101 -6.90 -5.69 -15.93
C ALA A 101 -7.35 -4.50 -16.80
N LEU A 102 -7.48 -3.32 -16.21
CA LEU A 102 -7.89 -2.09 -16.89
C LEU A 102 -6.87 -0.99 -16.69
N GLU A 103 -6.72 -0.15 -17.69
CA GLU A 103 -5.93 1.08 -17.58
C GLU A 103 -6.60 2.09 -16.64
N PRO A 104 -5.85 3.05 -16.05
CA PRO A 104 -6.37 3.99 -15.05
C PRO A 104 -7.63 4.74 -15.51
N ASN A 105 -7.54 5.41 -16.65
CA ASN A 105 -8.64 6.20 -17.18
C ASN A 105 -9.88 5.33 -17.54
N GLU A 106 -9.63 4.15 -18.08
CA GLU A 106 -10.70 3.20 -18.42
C GLU A 106 -11.41 2.71 -17.16
N TYR A 107 -10.67 2.37 -16.10
CA TYR A 107 -11.27 1.94 -14.84
C TYR A 107 -12.14 3.05 -14.24
N LEU A 108 -11.61 4.26 -14.18
CA LEU A 108 -12.29 5.42 -13.62
C LEU A 108 -13.56 5.75 -14.43
N GLU A 109 -13.46 5.75 -15.76
CA GLU A 109 -14.61 6.01 -16.64
C GLU A 109 -15.72 4.99 -16.43
N ARG A 110 -15.40 3.71 -16.42
CA ARG A 110 -16.38 2.62 -16.24
C ARG A 110 -17.03 2.67 -14.86
N LEU A 111 -16.27 2.99 -13.83
CA LEU A 111 -16.79 3.13 -12.48
C LEU A 111 -17.71 4.35 -12.38
N PHE A 112 -17.28 5.50 -12.87
CA PHE A 112 -18.07 6.73 -12.85
C PHE A 112 -19.36 6.56 -13.65
N ARG A 113 -19.28 6.00 -14.86
CA ARG A 113 -20.43 5.70 -15.71
C ARG A 113 -21.43 4.80 -14.97
N ALA A 114 -20.98 3.70 -14.37
CA ALA A 114 -21.86 2.78 -13.64
C ALA A 114 -22.58 3.45 -12.46
N LEU A 115 -21.90 4.37 -11.75
CA LEU A 115 -22.49 5.11 -10.64
C LEU A 115 -23.43 6.21 -11.13
N TRP A 116 -23.10 6.90 -12.22
CA TRP A 116 -23.88 7.98 -12.78
C TRP A 116 -25.19 7.48 -13.42
N GLU A 117 -25.09 6.41 -14.21
CA GLU A 117 -26.21 5.81 -14.89
C GLU A 117 -27.17 5.03 -13.97
N ARG A 118 -26.68 4.62 -12.79
CA ARG A 118 -27.52 3.96 -11.77
C ARG A 118 -28.78 4.78 -11.40
N ASP A 119 -28.62 6.10 -11.39
CA ASP A 119 -29.71 7.03 -11.02
C ASP A 119 -30.47 7.56 -12.26
N GLY A 120 -30.40 6.85 -13.39
CA GLY A 120 -31.14 7.19 -14.63
C GLY A 120 -30.52 8.32 -15.45
N ARG A 121 -29.31 8.76 -15.12
CA ARG A 121 -28.60 9.82 -15.86
C ARG A 121 -27.82 9.24 -17.04
N THR A 122 -27.55 10.07 -18.04
CA THR A 122 -26.76 9.67 -19.22
C THR A 122 -25.34 10.20 -19.12
N TRP A 123 -24.35 9.39 -19.49
CA TRP A 123 -22.96 9.76 -19.62
C TRP A 123 -22.47 9.57 -21.06
N THR A 124 -22.05 10.67 -21.70
CA THR A 124 -21.57 10.68 -23.08
C THR A 124 -20.08 11.03 -23.20
N GLY A 125 -19.42 11.43 -22.10
CA GLY A 125 -18.03 11.84 -22.07
C GLY A 125 -17.04 10.67 -21.94
N HIS A 126 -15.77 11.04 -21.89
CA HIS A 126 -14.65 10.14 -21.64
C HIS A 126 -13.74 10.71 -20.55
N VAL A 127 -13.06 9.84 -19.82
CA VAL A 127 -12.00 10.21 -18.89
C VAL A 127 -10.67 10.27 -19.63
N VAL A 128 -10.04 11.43 -19.56
CA VAL A 128 -8.72 11.68 -20.18
C VAL A 128 -7.76 12.21 -19.14
N SER A 129 -6.47 11.91 -19.33
CA SER A 129 -5.41 12.50 -18.51
C SER A 129 -5.17 13.96 -18.93
N GLY A 130 -4.94 14.84 -17.95
CA GLY A 130 -4.67 16.26 -18.20
C GLY A 130 -4.29 16.99 -16.93
N ASN A 131 -3.94 18.26 -17.08
CA ASN A 131 -3.73 19.17 -15.97
C ASN A 131 -5.04 19.86 -15.60
N VAL A 132 -5.17 20.23 -14.33
CA VAL A 132 -6.30 21.04 -13.87
C VAL A 132 -6.22 22.41 -14.56
N PRO A 133 -7.29 22.87 -15.25
CA PRO A 133 -7.30 24.21 -15.84
C PRO A 133 -7.08 25.30 -14.80
N LYS A 134 -6.41 26.40 -15.18
CA LYS A 134 -6.08 27.50 -14.25
C LYS A 134 -7.33 28.21 -13.70
N ASP A 135 -8.43 28.16 -14.43
CA ASP A 135 -9.72 28.77 -14.08
C ASP A 135 -10.69 27.75 -13.44
N ALA A 136 -10.24 26.52 -13.20
CA ALA A 136 -11.07 25.51 -12.58
C ALA A 136 -11.50 25.91 -11.16
N GLN A 137 -12.79 25.78 -10.88
CA GLN A 137 -13.38 26.08 -9.59
C GLN A 137 -13.63 24.78 -8.80
N ARG A 138 -13.14 24.72 -7.56
CA ARG A 138 -13.42 23.60 -6.67
C ARG A 138 -14.88 23.61 -6.26
N ARG A 139 -15.59 22.52 -6.57
CA ARG A 139 -17.01 22.37 -6.24
C ARG A 139 -17.23 21.76 -4.87
N PHE A 140 -16.39 20.82 -4.48
CA PHE A 140 -16.44 20.16 -3.16
C PHE A 140 -15.05 19.63 -2.78
N SER A 141 -14.91 19.28 -1.52
CA SER A 141 -13.74 18.62 -0.98
C SER A 141 -14.20 17.54 -0.01
N ARG A 142 -13.50 16.43 0.00
CA ARG A 142 -13.71 15.35 0.99
C ARG A 142 -12.38 15.05 1.67
N VAL A 143 -12.40 15.07 2.99
CA VAL A 143 -11.24 14.67 3.81
C VAL A 143 -11.18 13.14 3.86
N SER A 144 -9.99 12.58 3.68
CA SER A 144 -9.72 11.16 3.84
C SER A 144 -9.64 10.77 5.32
N GLN A 145 -9.40 9.49 5.59
CA GLN A 145 -9.04 9.02 6.94
C GLN A 145 -7.77 9.74 7.43
N PRO A 146 -7.60 9.90 8.76
CA PRO A 146 -6.37 10.43 9.34
C PRO A 146 -5.14 9.65 8.86
N LEU A 147 -4.01 10.37 8.68
CA LEU A 147 -2.76 9.73 8.17
C LEU A 147 -2.30 8.55 9.05
N GLY A 148 -2.47 8.65 10.36
CA GLY A 148 -2.13 7.55 11.29
C GLY A 148 -2.86 6.24 10.97
N GLU A 149 -4.15 6.31 10.63
CA GLU A 149 -4.94 5.14 10.21
C GLU A 149 -4.48 4.58 8.87
N VAL A 150 -4.18 5.46 7.90
CA VAL A 150 -3.65 5.06 6.59
C VAL A 150 -2.30 4.35 6.75
N VAL A 151 -1.42 4.88 7.59
CA VAL A 151 -0.12 4.26 7.92
C VAL A 151 -0.31 2.91 8.60
N ALA A 152 -1.24 2.82 9.55
CA ALA A 152 -1.54 1.57 10.25
C ALA A 152 -1.99 0.47 9.27
N LEU A 153 -2.95 0.76 8.40
CA LEU A 153 -3.42 -0.18 7.37
C LEU A 153 -2.30 -0.55 6.39
N THR A 154 -1.49 0.44 5.98
CA THR A 154 -0.34 0.23 5.09
C THR A 154 0.67 -0.73 5.69
N ASN A 155 1.04 -0.56 6.96
CA ASN A 155 2.01 -1.40 7.64
C ASN A 155 1.45 -2.78 7.99
N LYS A 156 0.23 -2.87 8.55
CA LYS A 156 -0.42 -4.14 8.92
C LYS A 156 -0.53 -5.10 7.73
N TRP A 157 -0.94 -4.60 6.58
CA TRP A 157 -1.16 -5.41 5.38
C TRP A 157 -0.01 -5.35 4.38
N SER A 158 1.04 -4.59 4.69
CA SER A 158 2.20 -4.41 3.79
C SER A 158 1.80 -3.94 2.40
N ASN A 159 0.98 -2.88 2.35
CA ASN A 159 0.41 -2.38 1.10
C ASN A 159 1.44 -1.51 0.35
N ASN A 160 2.03 -2.06 -0.71
CA ASN A 160 3.09 -1.40 -1.48
C ASN A 160 2.61 -0.12 -2.17
N LEU A 161 1.39 -0.12 -2.70
CA LEU A 161 0.85 1.03 -3.41
C LEU A 161 0.62 2.21 -2.48
N MET A 162 0.01 1.96 -1.31
CA MET A 162 -0.18 3.01 -0.30
C MET A 162 1.16 3.52 0.26
N ALA A 163 2.14 2.64 0.46
CA ALA A 163 3.48 3.05 0.89
C ALA A 163 4.14 3.99 -0.14
N ARG A 164 3.98 3.72 -1.45
CA ARG A 164 4.44 4.62 -2.52
C ARG A 164 3.70 5.96 -2.52
N HIS A 165 2.38 5.96 -2.30
CA HIS A 165 1.61 7.21 -2.18
C HIS A 165 2.08 8.04 -1.00
N ILE A 166 2.26 7.44 0.18
CA ILE A 166 2.78 8.13 1.37
C ILE A 166 4.17 8.70 1.08
N PHE A 167 5.04 7.93 0.43
CA PHE A 167 6.38 8.40 0.09
C PHE A 167 6.36 9.60 -0.87
N LEU A 168 5.56 9.55 -1.94
CA LEU A 168 5.38 10.67 -2.85
C LEU A 168 4.76 11.90 -2.17
N SER A 169 3.93 11.71 -1.16
CA SER A 169 3.35 12.82 -0.39
C SER A 169 4.40 13.62 0.37
N LEU A 170 5.50 12.99 0.82
CA LEU A 170 6.64 13.71 1.43
C LEU A 170 7.23 14.72 0.43
N GLY A 171 7.42 14.30 -0.82
CA GLY A 171 7.89 15.20 -1.89
C GLY A 171 6.91 16.31 -2.20
N ALA A 172 5.61 16.00 -2.19
CA ALA A 172 4.57 17.01 -2.41
C ALA A 172 4.55 18.06 -1.29
N ASP A 173 4.69 17.65 -0.03
CA ASP A 173 4.77 18.56 1.11
C ASP A 173 6.01 19.46 1.03
N ARG A 174 7.17 18.88 0.69
CA ARG A 174 8.42 19.62 0.49
C ARG A 174 8.28 20.71 -0.59
N VAL A 175 7.71 20.38 -1.74
CA VAL A 175 7.47 21.33 -2.84
C VAL A 175 6.53 22.45 -2.41
N ARG A 176 5.48 22.12 -1.67
CA ARG A 176 4.52 23.10 -1.14
C ARG A 176 5.16 24.04 -0.11
N GLU A 177 5.94 23.52 0.81
CA GLU A 177 6.63 24.31 1.84
C GLU A 177 7.62 25.27 1.20
N ALA A 178 8.46 24.82 0.28
CA ALA A 178 9.39 25.66 -0.46
C ALA A 178 8.68 26.80 -1.23
N PHE A 179 7.54 26.50 -1.84
CA PHE A 179 6.72 27.51 -2.52
C PHE A 179 6.15 28.55 -1.54
N ASN A 180 5.63 28.11 -0.41
CA ASN A 180 5.08 29.00 0.62
C ASN A 180 6.16 29.90 1.23
N GLU A 181 7.37 29.40 1.42
CA GLU A 181 8.52 30.16 1.91
C GLU A 181 8.97 31.21 0.89
N ALA A 182 9.06 30.83 -0.39
CA ALA A 182 9.39 31.76 -1.46
C ALA A 182 8.39 32.95 -1.54
N GLN A 183 7.10 32.69 -1.40
CA GLN A 183 6.07 33.71 -1.37
C GLN A 183 6.17 34.66 -0.15
N LYS A 184 6.62 34.16 1.00
CA LYS A 184 6.83 35.03 2.19
C LYS A 184 7.98 35.99 2.01
N ASN A 185 8.98 35.60 1.22
CA ASN A 185 10.21 36.36 0.99
C ASN A 185 10.12 37.31 -0.22
N GLU A 186 9.02 37.29 -1.01
CA GLU A 186 8.81 38.26 -2.05
C GLU A 186 8.51 39.65 -1.46
N PRO A 187 9.21 40.72 -1.92
CA PRO A 187 8.94 42.07 -1.45
C PRO A 187 7.50 42.44 -1.80
N SER A 188 6.73 42.80 -0.78
CA SER A 188 5.31 43.16 -0.88
C SER A 188 5.12 44.43 -1.73
N THR A 189 4.95 44.26 -3.04
CA THR A 189 4.34 45.28 -3.88
C THR A 189 2.85 45.36 -3.53
N GLY A 190 2.44 46.47 -2.98
CA GLY A 190 1.24 46.74 -2.16
C GLY A 190 -0.17 46.42 -2.72
N LYS A 191 -0.34 45.50 -3.69
CA LYS A 191 -1.65 45.14 -4.27
C LYS A 191 -2.14 43.72 -4.00
N LEU A 192 -1.37 42.87 -3.33
CA LEU A 192 -1.74 41.48 -3.08
C LEU A 192 -2.23 41.17 -1.66
N LYS A 193 -2.35 42.13 -0.76
CA LYS A 193 -2.70 41.91 0.65
C LYS A 193 -4.14 41.43 0.89
N SER A 194 -5.07 41.65 -0.02
CA SER A 194 -6.47 41.24 0.15
C SER A 194 -6.79 39.83 -0.41
N ALA A 195 -6.08 39.40 -1.47
CA ALA A 195 -6.26 38.08 -2.06
C ALA A 195 -5.55 36.96 -1.26
N GLY A 196 -4.42 37.30 -0.62
CA GLY A 196 -3.60 36.29 0.10
C GLY A 196 -4.24 35.72 1.35
N LYS A 197 -5.05 36.48 2.09
CA LYS A 197 -5.74 35.95 3.30
C LYS A 197 -6.94 35.04 2.98
N ALA A 198 -7.59 35.21 1.84
CA ALA A 198 -8.67 34.34 1.38
C ALA A 198 -8.11 33.03 0.74
N ALA A 199 -6.99 33.14 0.03
CA ALA A 199 -6.32 32.00 -0.59
C ALA A 199 -5.62 31.07 0.41
N ALA A 200 -5.11 31.58 1.53
CA ALA A 200 -4.43 30.80 2.57
C ALA A 200 -5.35 29.80 3.31
N ARG A 201 -6.65 29.87 3.08
CA ARG A 201 -7.64 28.96 3.68
C ARG A 201 -8.12 27.86 2.75
N ALA A 202 -7.68 27.81 1.52
CA ALA A 202 -8.41 27.11 0.50
C ALA A 202 -7.65 26.20 -0.43
N GLU A 203 -6.37 26.21 -0.65
CA GLU A 203 -5.84 25.30 -1.68
C GLU A 203 -4.43 24.83 -1.41
N LEU A 204 -4.28 23.50 -1.52
CA LEU A 204 -3.00 22.86 -1.80
C LEU A 204 -2.55 23.30 -3.20
N VAL A 205 -2.02 24.53 -3.30
CA VAL A 205 -1.44 25.02 -4.55
C VAL A 205 -0.05 24.42 -4.67
N PHE A 206 0.10 23.50 -5.61
CA PHE A 206 1.40 22.97 -5.97
C PHE A 206 1.90 23.72 -7.20
N PRO A 207 3.02 24.43 -7.12
CA PRO A 207 3.55 25.20 -8.25
C PRO A 207 4.00 24.30 -9.40
N ARG A 208 4.36 23.06 -9.07
CA ARG A 208 4.67 21.96 -9.99
C ARG A 208 4.31 20.61 -9.37
N GLY A 209 4.22 19.57 -10.18
CA GLY A 209 4.14 18.20 -9.68
C GLY A 209 5.40 17.83 -8.88
N ALA A 210 5.21 17.13 -7.77
CA ALA A 210 6.32 16.57 -7.01
C ALA A 210 6.87 15.32 -7.71
N THR A 211 8.17 15.13 -7.63
CA THR A 211 8.87 13.99 -8.22
C THR A 211 9.29 12.98 -7.14
N LEU A 212 9.79 11.85 -7.58
CA LEU A 212 10.38 10.85 -6.68
C LEU A 212 11.65 11.38 -6.01
N GLU A 213 12.41 12.24 -6.71
CA GLU A 213 13.58 12.95 -6.19
C GLU A 213 13.21 13.90 -5.06
N ASP A 214 12.10 14.63 -5.16
CA ASP A 214 11.59 15.49 -4.08
C ASP A 214 11.26 14.65 -2.84
N ALA A 215 10.65 13.48 -3.02
CA ALA A 215 10.34 12.57 -1.92
C ALA A 215 11.61 12.01 -1.25
N ARG A 216 12.63 11.65 -2.04
CA ARG A 216 13.92 11.22 -1.52
C ARG A 216 14.62 12.34 -0.76
N ALA A 217 14.65 13.56 -1.32
CA ALA A 217 15.25 14.72 -0.66
C ALA A 217 14.58 15.00 0.69
N ALA A 218 13.23 14.99 0.75
CA ALA A 218 12.50 15.17 2.01
C ALA A 218 12.86 14.09 3.04
N LEU A 219 12.97 12.83 2.61
CA LEU A 219 13.38 11.73 3.48
C LEU A 219 14.82 11.89 3.95
N ASP A 220 15.75 12.24 3.06
CA ASP A 220 17.17 12.41 3.39
C ASP A 220 17.38 13.55 4.40
N GLU A 221 16.71 14.67 4.23
CA GLU A 221 16.74 15.79 5.18
C GLU A 221 16.27 15.34 6.57
N TRP A 222 15.19 14.57 6.64
CA TRP A 222 14.69 14.03 7.90
C TRP A 222 15.66 13.00 8.52
N LEU A 223 16.20 12.08 7.73
CA LEU A 223 17.17 11.08 8.19
C LEU A 223 18.43 11.75 8.75
N GLN A 224 18.96 12.76 8.06
CA GLN A 224 20.12 13.53 8.52
C GLN A 224 19.84 14.21 9.86
N SER A 225 18.62 14.75 10.07
CA SER A 225 18.21 15.30 11.37
C SER A 225 18.23 14.27 12.52
N LYS A 226 18.27 12.95 12.18
CA LYS A 226 18.37 11.83 13.12
C LYS A 226 19.78 11.20 13.15
N GLY A 227 20.74 11.84 12.49
CA GLY A 227 22.11 11.34 12.40
C GLY A 227 22.29 10.09 11.52
N ILE A 228 21.36 9.88 10.58
CA ILE A 228 21.41 8.76 9.62
C ILE A 228 21.74 9.35 8.24
N THR A 229 22.72 8.80 7.56
CA THR A 229 23.18 9.29 6.25
C THR A 229 22.54 8.51 5.10
N SER A 230 22.50 9.12 3.91
CA SER A 230 22.05 8.47 2.66
C SER A 230 22.94 7.31 2.22
N GLN A 231 24.18 7.21 2.74
CA GLN A 231 25.04 6.05 2.54
C GLN A 231 24.57 4.82 3.33
N GLU A 232 23.88 5.04 4.45
CA GLU A 232 23.38 3.99 5.32
C GLU A 232 21.94 3.57 5.00
N ILE A 233 21.11 4.51 4.54
CA ILE A 233 19.73 4.26 4.06
C ILE A 233 19.52 5.00 2.75
N TRP A 234 19.27 4.26 1.69
CA TRP A 234 18.81 4.81 0.41
C TRP A 234 17.52 4.11 -0.01
N ILE A 235 16.46 4.88 -0.21
CA ILE A 235 15.12 4.40 -0.53
C ILE A 235 14.78 4.71 -1.99
N ASP A 236 14.46 3.68 -2.76
CA ASP A 236 14.06 3.80 -4.15
C ASP A 236 12.64 4.40 -4.29
N ASN A 237 11.62 3.74 -3.73
CA ASN A 237 10.21 4.06 -4.00
C ASN A 237 9.27 3.99 -2.79
N GLY A 238 9.79 3.87 -1.59
CA GLY A 238 9.03 3.83 -0.34
C GLY A 238 8.32 2.51 -0.01
N SER A 239 8.18 1.58 -0.96
CA SER A 239 7.45 0.32 -0.72
C SER A 239 8.34 -0.86 -0.31
N GLY A 240 9.65 -0.76 -0.50
CA GLY A 240 10.56 -1.89 -0.34
C GLY A 240 10.48 -2.92 -1.49
N LEU A 241 9.53 -2.78 -2.42
CA LEU A 241 9.50 -3.60 -3.64
C LEU A 241 10.49 -3.02 -4.65
N SER A 242 11.76 -3.21 -4.38
CA SER A 242 12.89 -2.63 -5.10
C SER A 242 14.13 -3.51 -5.00
N ARG A 243 14.97 -3.45 -6.03
CA ARG A 243 16.30 -4.04 -6.04
C ARG A 243 17.39 -3.01 -5.74
N GLU A 244 17.02 -1.73 -5.70
CA GLU A 244 17.93 -0.61 -5.52
C GLU A 244 18.01 -0.12 -4.07
N THR A 245 16.94 -0.27 -3.29
CA THR A 245 16.92 0.11 -1.87
C THR A 245 18.06 -0.55 -1.09
N ARG A 246 18.79 0.23 -0.33
CA ARG A 246 19.92 -0.19 0.51
C ARG A 246 19.72 0.31 1.94
N VAL A 247 19.99 -0.55 2.90
CA VAL A 247 19.92 -0.21 4.33
C VAL A 247 21.00 -0.96 5.09
N THR A 248 21.54 -0.32 6.13
CA THR A 248 22.39 -1.00 7.11
C THR A 248 21.57 -1.40 8.34
N GLY A 249 22.00 -2.44 9.05
CA GLY A 249 21.34 -2.87 10.29
C GLY A 249 21.37 -1.77 11.35
N ARG A 250 22.51 -1.06 11.47
CA ARG A 250 22.68 0.07 12.39
C ARG A 250 21.66 1.16 12.12
N ALA A 251 21.58 1.63 10.88
CA ALA A 251 20.68 2.72 10.52
C ALA A 251 19.20 2.32 10.68
N MET A 252 18.83 1.05 10.41
CA MET A 252 17.48 0.57 10.67
C MET A 252 17.10 0.56 12.14
N THR A 253 18.02 0.18 13.04
CA THR A 253 17.77 0.24 14.49
C THR A 253 17.75 1.68 15.00
N GLN A 254 18.58 2.59 14.47
CA GLN A 254 18.50 4.02 14.75
C GLN A 254 17.16 4.63 14.28
N LEU A 255 16.70 4.26 13.08
CA LEU A 255 15.39 4.68 12.57
C LEU A 255 14.24 4.21 13.48
N LEU A 256 14.28 2.96 13.93
CA LEU A 256 13.30 2.43 14.89
C LEU A 256 13.35 3.21 16.21
N ALA A 257 14.55 3.47 16.74
CA ALA A 257 14.74 4.25 17.96
C ALA A 257 14.25 5.71 17.82
N ALA A 258 14.48 6.35 16.67
CA ALA A 258 13.96 7.68 16.37
C ALA A 258 12.42 7.70 16.35
N GLY A 259 11.79 6.68 15.75
CA GLY A 259 10.33 6.53 15.79
C GLY A 259 9.78 6.27 17.19
N TRP A 260 10.52 5.52 18.01
CA TRP A 260 10.17 5.28 19.42
C TRP A 260 10.22 6.56 20.26
N SER A 261 11.22 7.40 20.06
CA SER A 261 11.43 8.65 20.83
C SER A 261 10.63 9.84 20.27
N GLY A 262 9.93 9.64 19.16
CA GLY A 262 9.14 10.69 18.50
C GLY A 262 7.77 10.91 19.14
N PRO A 263 7.13 12.07 18.87
CA PRO A 263 5.82 12.41 19.44
C PRO A 263 4.67 11.49 18.96
N TYR A 264 4.86 10.77 17.85
CA TYR A 264 3.88 9.85 17.28
C TYR A 264 4.21 8.37 17.58
N MET A 265 4.95 8.11 18.65
CA MET A 265 5.35 6.77 19.03
C MET A 265 4.15 5.81 19.19
N PRO A 266 3.04 6.19 19.84
CA PRO A 266 1.89 5.29 19.99
C PRO A 266 1.30 4.85 18.65
N GLU A 267 1.09 5.77 17.71
CA GLU A 267 0.57 5.48 16.37
C GLU A 267 1.57 4.64 15.57
N TYR A 268 2.85 4.97 15.66
CA TYR A 268 3.92 4.22 15.00
C TYR A 268 3.95 2.77 15.47
N LEU A 269 3.91 2.55 16.78
CA LEU A 269 3.91 1.22 17.39
C LEU A 269 2.63 0.44 17.04
N ALA A 270 1.46 1.11 17.12
CA ALA A 270 0.17 0.53 16.77
C ALA A 270 0.06 0.15 15.29
N SER A 271 0.79 0.84 14.41
CA SER A 271 0.79 0.54 12.98
C SER A 271 1.46 -0.79 12.63
N MET A 272 2.37 -1.29 13.46
CA MET A 272 3.11 -2.53 13.18
C MET A 272 2.26 -3.78 13.43
N PRO A 273 2.40 -4.84 12.61
CA PRO A 273 1.81 -6.15 12.88
C PRO A 273 2.20 -6.71 14.24
N ILE A 274 1.24 -7.32 14.92
CA ILE A 274 1.43 -7.97 16.23
C ILE A 274 1.70 -9.46 16.01
N SER A 275 2.78 -9.98 16.61
CA SER A 275 3.15 -11.39 16.56
C SER A 275 2.01 -12.29 17.03
N GLY A 276 1.63 -13.27 16.20
CA GLY A 276 0.58 -14.25 16.49
C GLY A 276 -0.85 -13.69 16.43
N ARG A 277 -1.06 -12.39 16.14
CA ARG A 277 -2.39 -11.77 16.28
C ARG A 277 -2.93 -11.12 15.02
N ASP A 278 -2.17 -10.26 14.35
CA ASP A 278 -2.71 -9.49 13.24
C ASP A 278 -1.72 -9.27 12.08
N GLY A 279 -2.25 -8.71 10.98
CA GLY A 279 -1.50 -8.33 9.80
C GLY A 279 -0.64 -9.47 9.23
N THR A 280 0.55 -9.13 8.76
CA THR A 280 1.49 -10.12 8.20
C THR A 280 2.13 -11.04 9.24
N MET A 281 1.92 -10.79 10.52
CA MET A 281 2.42 -11.60 11.63
C MET A 281 1.36 -12.52 12.25
N ALA A 282 0.10 -12.47 11.82
CA ALA A 282 -1.03 -13.21 12.42
C ALA A 282 -0.79 -14.71 12.59
N LYS A 283 -0.06 -15.33 11.65
CA LYS A 283 0.25 -16.77 11.65
C LYS A 283 1.63 -17.13 12.24
N ARG A 284 2.38 -16.12 12.71
CA ARG A 284 3.72 -16.31 13.26
C ARG A 284 3.68 -16.19 14.78
N LYS A 285 3.52 -17.35 15.46
CA LYS A 285 3.44 -17.45 16.91
C LYS A 285 4.82 -17.44 17.58
N VAL A 286 5.56 -16.37 17.37
CA VAL A 286 6.89 -16.13 17.93
C VAL A 286 6.84 -14.89 18.81
N ALA A 287 7.39 -14.91 20.03
CA ALA A 287 7.20 -13.85 21.01
C ALA A 287 5.74 -13.33 21.01
N GLU A 288 4.79 -14.25 21.17
CA GLU A 288 3.36 -14.02 20.90
C GLU A 288 2.84 -12.80 21.66
N GLU A 289 2.16 -11.89 20.96
CA GLU A 289 1.68 -10.58 21.44
C GLU A 289 2.76 -9.61 21.95
N ARG A 290 4.03 -10.02 22.05
CA ARG A 290 5.14 -9.19 22.52
C ARG A 290 5.93 -8.50 21.40
N GLY A 291 5.81 -9.02 20.17
CA GLY A 291 6.43 -8.42 18.99
C GLY A 291 5.50 -7.41 18.28
N ARG A 292 6.08 -6.29 17.85
CA ARG A 292 5.49 -5.29 16.93
C ARG A 292 6.41 -5.24 15.73
N ILE A 293 6.11 -6.04 14.69
CA ILE A 293 7.10 -6.41 13.68
C ILE A 293 6.57 -6.18 12.28
N LYS A 294 7.25 -5.34 11.51
CA LYS A 294 7.07 -5.21 10.07
C LYS A 294 7.91 -6.26 9.35
N THR A 295 7.32 -6.97 8.41
CA THR A 295 7.98 -8.00 7.59
C THR A 295 8.35 -7.46 6.21
N GLY A 296 9.44 -7.98 5.63
CA GLY A 296 9.83 -7.80 4.23
C GLY A 296 9.96 -9.14 3.51
N PHE A 297 9.45 -9.18 2.26
CA PHE A 297 9.44 -10.38 1.44
C PHE A 297 9.71 -10.06 -0.03
N LEU A 298 10.86 -10.51 -0.54
CA LEU A 298 11.18 -10.59 -1.97
C LEU A 298 11.51 -12.06 -2.32
N SER A 299 11.69 -12.36 -3.59
CA SER A 299 12.03 -13.73 -4.01
C SER A 299 13.31 -14.26 -3.35
N ASP A 300 14.28 -13.38 -3.08
CA ASP A 300 15.61 -13.69 -2.55
C ASP A 300 15.91 -12.99 -1.21
N VAL A 301 14.95 -12.32 -0.58
CA VAL A 301 15.13 -11.61 0.69
C VAL A 301 13.96 -11.89 1.64
N ARG A 302 14.29 -12.12 2.91
CA ARG A 302 13.37 -12.09 4.03
C ARG A 302 13.90 -11.14 5.07
N SER A 303 13.05 -10.28 5.64
CA SER A 303 13.46 -9.36 6.69
C SER A 303 12.38 -9.11 7.72
N ILE A 304 12.81 -8.65 8.87
CA ILE A 304 11.98 -8.13 9.95
C ILE A 304 12.58 -6.82 10.45
N GLY A 305 11.72 -5.90 10.90
CA GLY A 305 12.11 -4.71 11.62
C GLY A 305 11.01 -4.29 12.57
N GLY A 306 11.36 -3.90 13.80
CA GLY A 306 10.36 -3.53 14.77
C GLY A 306 10.83 -3.62 16.20
N PHE A 307 9.89 -3.89 17.12
CA PHE A 307 10.13 -3.90 18.56
C PHE A 307 9.69 -5.24 19.17
N ILE A 308 10.48 -5.72 20.12
CA ILE A 308 10.17 -6.91 20.90
C ILE A 308 10.28 -6.54 22.38
N GLN A 309 9.23 -6.85 23.15
CA GLN A 309 9.28 -6.79 24.60
C GLN A 309 9.76 -8.13 25.11
N ALA A 310 10.98 -8.18 25.64
CA ALA A 310 11.58 -9.38 26.18
C ALA A 310 10.94 -9.80 27.51
N GLN A 311 11.21 -11.04 27.96
CA GLN A 311 10.70 -11.58 29.22
C GLN A 311 11.12 -10.77 30.45
N ASN A 312 12.28 -10.13 30.40
CA ASN A 312 12.76 -9.22 31.45
C ASN A 312 12.02 -7.87 31.51
N GLY A 313 10.98 -7.67 30.63
CA GLY A 313 10.20 -6.44 30.54
C GLY A 313 10.83 -5.34 29.68
N GLN A 314 12.08 -5.47 29.29
CA GLN A 314 12.75 -4.49 28.43
C GLN A 314 12.26 -4.59 26.98
N ARG A 315 12.41 -3.50 26.23
CA ARG A 315 12.06 -3.43 24.82
C ARG A 315 13.28 -3.21 23.96
N TYR A 316 13.37 -3.99 22.89
CA TYR A 316 14.48 -3.96 21.96
C TYR A 316 13.99 -3.57 20.57
N ALA A 317 14.69 -2.62 19.95
CA ALA A 317 14.58 -2.35 18.52
C ALA A 317 15.38 -3.41 17.76
N VAL A 318 14.73 -4.14 16.87
CA VAL A 318 15.31 -5.29 16.16
C VAL A 318 15.20 -5.11 14.67
N TYR A 319 16.29 -5.36 13.96
CA TYR A 319 16.32 -5.52 12.52
C TYR A 319 17.13 -6.74 12.15
N ALA A 320 16.56 -7.60 11.31
CA ALA A 320 17.27 -8.73 10.74
C ALA A 320 16.85 -8.95 9.29
N SER A 321 17.81 -9.32 8.44
CA SER A 321 17.59 -9.60 7.04
C SER A 321 18.42 -10.80 6.60
N VAL A 322 17.79 -11.68 5.82
CA VAL A 322 18.45 -12.82 5.18
C VAL A 322 18.30 -12.67 3.68
N ARG A 323 19.43 -12.70 2.98
CA ARG A 323 19.48 -12.73 1.52
C ARG A 323 20.13 -14.03 1.05
N GLY A 324 19.63 -14.61 0.00
CA GLY A 324 20.16 -15.86 -0.54
C GLY A 324 19.71 -16.09 -1.98
N ALA A 325 19.87 -17.33 -2.42
CA ALA A 325 19.34 -17.78 -3.69
C ALA A 325 17.81 -17.66 -3.72
N LYS A 326 17.23 -17.79 -4.91
CA LYS A 326 15.77 -17.72 -5.12
C LYS A 326 15.02 -18.59 -4.10
N ASN A 327 13.95 -18.01 -3.53
CA ASN A 327 13.03 -18.63 -2.56
C ASN A 327 13.56 -18.86 -1.12
N VAL A 328 14.66 -18.28 -0.70
CA VAL A 328 15.24 -18.35 0.68
C VAL A 328 14.39 -19.21 1.65
N PRO A 329 14.41 -20.56 1.53
CA PRO A 329 13.41 -21.43 2.19
C PRO A 329 13.48 -21.36 3.72
N ASN A 330 14.68 -21.23 4.29
CA ASN A 330 14.91 -21.14 5.73
C ASN A 330 14.94 -19.71 6.27
N GLY A 331 14.66 -18.70 5.44
CA GLY A 331 14.71 -17.30 5.87
C GLY A 331 13.69 -16.94 6.94
N ILE A 332 12.45 -17.44 6.83
CA ILE A 332 11.41 -17.21 7.84
C ILE A 332 11.72 -17.97 9.13
N PRO A 333 12.03 -19.29 9.12
CA PRO A 333 12.46 -20.01 10.32
C PRO A 333 13.63 -19.33 11.04
N PHE A 334 14.66 -18.93 10.33
CA PHE A 334 15.79 -18.19 10.91
C PHE A 334 15.36 -16.89 11.60
N LEU A 335 14.54 -16.08 10.93
CA LEU A 335 14.02 -14.82 11.52
C LEU A 335 13.12 -15.08 12.74
N ASN A 336 12.42 -16.21 12.77
CA ASN A 336 11.64 -16.62 13.95
C ASN A 336 12.58 -16.92 15.15
N ILE A 337 13.66 -17.62 14.91
CA ILE A 337 14.68 -17.88 15.95
C ILE A 337 15.26 -16.56 16.48
N VAL A 338 15.54 -15.59 15.61
CA VAL A 338 16.03 -14.27 16.05
C VAL A 338 14.99 -13.56 16.94
N ILE A 339 13.69 -13.64 16.58
CA ILE A 339 12.63 -13.02 17.38
C ILE A 339 12.55 -13.68 18.77
N ASP A 340 12.53 -15.02 18.84
CA ASP A 340 12.44 -15.75 20.08
C ASP A 340 13.71 -15.56 20.93
N TRP A 341 14.88 -15.53 20.30
CA TRP A 341 16.15 -15.24 21.00
C TRP A 341 16.12 -13.85 21.68
N VAL A 342 15.62 -12.81 21.00
CA VAL A 342 15.49 -11.49 21.62
C VAL A 342 14.41 -11.50 22.72
N TYR A 343 13.34 -12.25 22.54
CA TYR A 343 12.30 -12.38 23.55
C TYR A 343 12.80 -13.05 24.83
N ASP A 344 13.63 -14.10 24.70
CA ASP A 344 14.23 -14.84 25.81
C ASP A 344 15.47 -14.14 26.38
N TYR A 345 15.95 -13.08 25.69
CA TYR A 345 17.16 -12.37 26.11
C TYR A 345 17.00 -11.80 27.52
N SER A 346 17.84 -12.26 28.42
CA SER A 346 18.06 -11.69 29.74
C SER A 346 19.48 -11.13 29.76
N GLU A 347 19.64 -9.86 30.05
CA GLU A 347 20.97 -9.36 30.42
C GLU A 347 21.41 -10.14 31.65
N ASN A 348 22.31 -11.11 31.49
CA ASN A 348 23.09 -11.60 32.57
C ASN A 348 23.89 -10.41 33.11
N LYS A 349 23.42 -9.83 34.21
CA LYS A 349 24.26 -8.97 35.04
C LYS A 349 25.43 -9.84 35.47
N THR A 350 26.49 -9.84 34.69
CA THR A 350 27.77 -10.27 35.18
C THR A 350 28.07 -9.42 36.41
N ARG A 351 28.01 -10.07 37.57
CA ARG A 351 28.41 -9.53 38.85
C ARG A 351 29.91 -9.21 38.81
#